data_0aa2b61eb8e9352581e00099efd52b6c
#
_entry.id   0aa2b61eb8e9352581e00099efd52b6c
#
_cell.length_a   1.000
_cell.length_b   1.000
_cell.length_c   1.000
_cell.angle_alpha   90.00
_cell.angle_beta   90.00
_cell.angle_gamma   90.00
#
_symmetry.space_group_name_H-M   'P 1'
#
loop_
_entity.id
_entity.type
_entity.pdbx_description
1 polymer ?
#
loop_
_entity_poly.entity_id
_entity_poly.type
_entity_poly.pdbx_seq_one_letter_code
_entity_poly.pdbx_strand_id
1 'polypeptide(L)' 'MTWTWQLEKEDGTVISARELSKETWSSQGDAENWLGEHWPSLLKAGVDQVTLIEDGRVEYGPMSLHPAQE' A
#
# COMPACT_ATOMS: atom_id res chain seq x y z
N MET A 1 -3.83 -2.53 17.71
CA MET A 1 -4.32 -2.61 16.35
C MET A 1 -3.19 -2.47 15.36
N THR A 2 -3.24 -3.25 14.30
CA THR A 2 -2.13 -3.33 13.36
C THR A 2 -2.60 -2.90 11.98
N TRP A 3 -1.90 -1.93 11.43
CA TRP A 3 -2.20 -1.40 10.10
C TRP A 3 -1.14 -1.88 9.14
N THR A 4 -1.57 -2.35 7.96
CA THR A 4 -0.64 -2.81 6.93
C THR A 4 -1.12 -2.35 5.56
N TRP A 5 -0.20 -2.35 4.60
CA TRP A 5 -0.53 -2.07 3.22
C TRP A 5 -0.47 -3.36 2.41
N GLN A 6 -1.53 -3.66 1.68
CA GLN A 6 -1.55 -4.76 0.74
C GLN A 6 -1.19 -4.21 -0.62
N LEU A 7 -0.09 -4.70 -1.18
CA LEU A 7 0.43 -4.19 -2.44
C LEU A 7 -0.17 -4.98 -3.59
N GLU A 8 -0.62 -4.28 -4.63
CA GLU A 8 -1.35 -4.93 -5.71
C GLU A 8 -0.94 -4.37 -7.06
N LYS A 9 -1.14 -5.19 -8.07
CA LYS A 9 -1.01 -4.74 -9.46
C LYS A 9 -2.32 -4.12 -9.91
N GLU A 10 -2.26 -3.50 -11.09
CA GLU A 10 -3.41 -2.78 -11.62
C GLU A 10 -4.65 -3.65 -11.75
N ASP A 11 -4.47 -4.94 -12.01
CA ASP A 11 -5.59 -5.87 -12.17
C ASP A 11 -6.06 -6.44 -10.85
N GLY A 12 -5.52 -5.99 -9.74
CA GLY A 12 -5.92 -6.47 -8.43
C GLY A 12 -5.10 -7.63 -7.90
N THR A 13 -4.13 -8.11 -8.67
CA THR A 13 -3.29 -9.22 -8.22
C THR A 13 -2.43 -8.78 -7.05
N VAL A 14 -2.51 -9.52 -5.95
CA VAL A 14 -1.73 -9.20 -4.75
C VAL A 14 -0.27 -9.53 -5.00
N ILE A 15 0.60 -8.59 -4.66
CA ILE A 15 2.04 -8.77 -4.80
C ILE A 15 2.60 -9.21 -3.46
N SER A 16 3.23 -10.38 -3.44
CA SER A 16 3.91 -10.86 -2.25
C SER A 16 5.22 -10.12 -2.12
N ALA A 17 5.16 -8.94 -1.54
CA ALA A 17 6.34 -8.09 -1.51
C ALA A 17 6.85 -7.94 -0.11
N ARG A 18 7.29 -9.04 0.49
CA ARG A 18 7.84 -8.99 1.84
C ARG A 18 9.00 -8.03 1.94
N GLU A 19 9.77 -7.90 0.86
CA GLU A 19 10.91 -7.02 0.86
C GLU A 19 10.51 -5.56 0.73
N LEU A 20 9.33 -5.31 0.20
CA LEU A 20 8.87 -3.95 -0.02
C LEU A 20 8.10 -3.41 1.17
N SER A 21 7.37 -4.28 1.87
CA SER A 21 6.54 -3.83 2.97
C SER A 21 6.41 -4.93 4.01
N LYS A 22 7.39 -5.03 4.86
CA LYS A 22 7.34 -5.95 5.98
C LYS A 22 6.77 -5.29 7.21
N GLU A 23 6.57 -4.01 7.17
CA GLU A 23 6.29 -3.25 8.37
C GLU A 23 4.83 -3.18 8.66
N THR A 24 4.54 -3.03 9.93
CA THR A 24 3.19 -2.74 10.39
C THR A 24 3.24 -1.43 11.15
N TRP A 25 2.08 -0.80 11.26
CA TRP A 25 2.00 0.49 11.93
C TRP A 25 0.91 0.42 12.98
N SER A 26 1.06 1.23 14.01
CA SER A 26 0.10 1.25 15.10
C SER A 26 -1.03 2.24 14.86
N SER A 27 -0.93 3.05 13.82
CA SER A 27 -1.98 4.01 13.51
C SER A 27 -2.07 4.18 12.00
N GLN A 28 -3.26 4.61 11.57
CA GLN A 28 -3.49 4.88 10.16
C GLN A 28 -2.59 6.02 9.66
N GLY A 29 -2.40 7.04 10.49
CA GLY A 29 -1.57 8.17 10.09
C GLY A 29 -0.14 7.76 9.80
N ASP A 30 0.41 6.88 10.63
CA ASP A 30 1.76 6.39 10.42
C ASP A 30 1.85 5.60 9.13
N ALA A 31 0.85 4.76 8.86
CA ALA A 31 0.84 3.97 7.63
C ALA A 31 0.78 4.88 6.41
N GLU A 32 -0.03 5.94 6.48
CA GLU A 32 -0.16 6.85 5.36
C GLU A 32 1.10 7.69 5.15
N ASN A 33 1.76 8.07 6.24
CA ASN A 33 3.03 8.79 6.12
C ASN A 33 4.07 7.93 5.42
N TRP A 34 4.14 6.66 5.79
CA TRP A 34 5.06 5.75 5.15
C TRP A 34 4.79 5.67 3.64
N LEU A 35 3.51 5.54 3.28
CA LEU A 35 3.16 5.44 1.87
C LEU A 35 3.55 6.70 1.12
N GLY A 36 3.31 7.87 1.74
CA GLY A 36 3.64 9.13 1.10
C GLY A 36 5.12 9.28 0.80
N GLU A 37 5.96 8.61 1.58
CA GLU A 37 7.41 8.68 1.37
C GLU A 37 7.93 7.61 0.43
N HIS A 38 7.19 6.53 0.26
CA HIS A 38 7.71 5.36 -0.46
C HIS A 38 6.96 5.04 -1.75
N TRP A 39 5.87 5.73 -2.04
CA TRP A 39 5.07 5.35 -3.20
C TRP A 39 5.84 5.41 -4.53
N PRO A 40 6.79 6.34 -4.74
CA PRO A 40 7.52 6.31 -6.00
C PRO A 40 8.36 5.04 -6.15
N SER A 41 8.95 4.59 -5.05
CA SER A 41 9.73 3.35 -5.06
C SER A 41 8.84 2.14 -5.33
N LEU A 42 7.64 2.14 -4.76
CA LEU A 42 6.70 1.05 -4.99
C LEU A 42 6.29 0.99 -6.44
N LEU A 43 6.02 2.13 -7.06
CA LEU A 43 5.69 2.17 -8.49
C LEU A 43 6.82 1.58 -9.31
N LYS A 44 8.06 1.93 -9.01
CA LYS A 44 9.20 1.41 -9.75
C LYS A 44 9.33 -0.10 -9.58
N ALA A 45 8.89 -0.61 -8.44
CA ALA A 45 8.97 -2.05 -8.16
C ALA A 45 7.82 -2.83 -8.77
N GLY A 46 6.87 -2.17 -9.40
CA GLY A 46 5.76 -2.84 -10.06
C GLY A 46 4.46 -2.82 -9.30
N VAL A 47 4.40 -2.06 -8.21
CA VAL A 47 3.16 -1.94 -7.42
C VAL A 47 2.34 -0.82 -8.04
N ASP A 48 1.11 -1.15 -8.44
CA ASP A 48 0.25 -0.16 -9.09
C ASP A 48 -0.76 0.45 -8.15
N GLN A 49 -1.15 -0.28 -7.12
CA GLN A 49 -2.15 0.20 -6.17
C GLN A 49 -1.95 -0.48 -4.82
N VAL A 50 -2.54 0.10 -3.79
CA VAL A 50 -2.41 -0.41 -2.43
C VAL A 50 -3.76 -0.39 -1.74
N THR A 51 -3.95 -1.29 -0.79
CA THR A 51 -5.14 -1.36 0.03
C THR A 51 -4.72 -1.29 1.48
N LEU A 52 -5.38 -0.45 2.27
CA LEU A 52 -5.06 -0.30 3.69
C LEU A 52 -5.87 -1.31 4.49
N ILE A 53 -5.17 -2.06 5.33
CA ILE A 53 -5.78 -3.15 6.10
C ILE A 53 -5.49 -2.95 7.57
N GLU A 54 -6.53 -3.07 8.40
CA GLU A 54 -6.38 -3.02 9.83
C GLU A 54 -6.79 -4.36 10.42
N ASP A 55 -5.87 -5.02 11.09
CA ASP A 55 -6.13 -6.31 11.76
C ASP A 55 -6.79 -7.31 10.81
N GLY A 56 -6.33 -7.34 9.57
CA GLY A 56 -6.86 -8.28 8.60
C GLY A 56 -8.13 -7.84 7.92
N ARG A 57 -8.58 -6.63 8.17
CA ARG A 57 -9.82 -6.11 7.61
C ARG A 57 -9.51 -4.93 6.70
N VAL A 58 -10.10 -4.92 5.51
CA VAL A 58 -9.91 -3.83 4.58
C VAL A 58 -10.56 -2.57 5.11
N GLU A 59 -9.76 -1.52 5.32
CA GLU A 59 -10.27 -0.24 5.76
C GLU A 59 -10.65 0.62 4.57
N TYR A 60 -9.75 0.73 3.61
CA TYR A 60 -10.11 1.38 2.36
C TYR A 60 -9.10 1.01 1.28
N GLY A 61 -9.50 1.26 0.05
CA GLY A 61 -8.72 0.95 -1.13
C GLY A 61 -9.50 0.09 -2.08
N PRO A 62 -8.89 -0.33 -3.16
CA PRO A 62 -7.51 -0.03 -3.53
C PRO A 62 -7.33 1.41 -3.97
N MET A 63 -6.15 1.95 -3.68
CA MET A 63 -5.81 3.31 -4.04
C MET A 63 -4.66 3.27 -5.02
N SER A 64 -4.85 3.89 -6.18
CA SER A 64 -3.82 3.89 -7.22
C SER A 64 -2.61 4.70 -6.79
N LEU A 65 -1.43 4.19 -7.11
CA LEU A 65 -0.19 4.92 -6.88
C LEU A 65 0.20 5.80 -8.07
N HIS A 66 -0.49 5.62 -9.18
CA HIS A 66 -0.19 6.42 -10.35
C HIS A 66 -0.74 7.83 -10.19
N PRO A 67 0.03 8.85 -10.55
CA PRO A 67 -0.49 10.22 -10.46
C PRO A 67 -1.71 10.38 -11.34
N ALA A 68 -2.57 11.31 -10.97
CA ALA A 68 -3.75 11.59 -11.78
C ALA A 68 -3.30 12.03 -13.16
N GLN A 69 -3.93 11.47 -14.17
CA GLN A 69 -3.62 11.80 -15.55
C GLN A 69 -4.78 12.55 -16.15
N GLU A 70 -4.48 13.55 -16.94
CA GLU A 70 -5.50 14.36 -17.56
C GLU A 70 -5.61 14.11 -19.03
#